data_181ed7a77c3df8633ffe0c83be3f7c43
#
_entry.id   181ed7a77c3df8633ffe0c83be3f7c43
#
_cell.length_a   1.000
_cell.length_b   1.000
_cell.length_c   1.000
_cell.angle_alpha   90.00
_cell.angle_beta   90.00
_cell.angle_gamma   90.00
#
_symmetry.space_group_name_H-M   'P 1'
#
loop_
_entity.id
_entity.type
_entity.pdbx_description
1 polymer ?
#
loop_
_entity_poly.entity_id
_entity_poly.type
_entity_poly.pdbx_seq_one_letter_code
_entity_poly.pdbx_strand_id
1 'polypeptide(L)'
;MNLIQRPRRLRISSGIRDLVRETELSPRDLVYPIFVVPGVHIKEEIPSMPGCFHYSVDQVALLAREIAERGIPAVEVFGLPEYKDEIGSSAWDMTSPVQRAIAAIKEAVPELIVIGDVCLCQYTSHGHCGELHGRYVDNDATLPHLVQTAVSQVRAGADIVAPSDMMDGRVAAIRSGLDAEGFVNTSIMSYAVKYASGYYGPFRDAADSVPSFGDRRQYQMDPANVREALKEAALDMDEGADIIMVKPALAYLDVVRQVYEATDRPISVYNVSAEYSMVKAAAANGWIDEQRIVLETLTSMKRAGAKIIISYHAMDAAAWLNV
;
A
#
# COMPACT_ATOMS: atom_id res chain seq x y z
N MET A 1 -27.89 40.74 -21.85
CA MET A 1 -26.99 39.67 -22.32
C MET A 1 -27.76 38.34 -22.25
N ASN A 2 -27.98 37.67 -23.38
CA ASN A 2 -28.65 36.35 -23.39
C ASN A 2 -27.58 35.25 -23.31
N LEU A 3 -27.41 34.67 -22.11
CA LEU A 3 -26.48 33.57 -21.89
C LEU A 3 -27.18 32.24 -22.23
N ILE A 4 -26.82 31.62 -23.36
CA ILE A 4 -27.31 30.30 -23.80
C ILE A 4 -26.72 29.22 -22.90
N GLN A 5 -25.39 29.23 -22.67
CA GLN A 5 -24.68 28.28 -21.83
C GLN A 5 -24.56 28.80 -20.41
N ARG A 6 -25.01 28.00 -19.43
CA ARG A 6 -24.91 28.29 -18.00
C ARG A 6 -24.50 27.03 -17.24
N PRO A 7 -23.19 26.74 -17.09
CA PRO A 7 -22.70 25.55 -16.36
C PRO A 7 -23.19 25.46 -14.92
N ARG A 8 -23.55 26.63 -14.30
CA ARG A 8 -24.09 26.66 -12.92
C ARG A 8 -25.43 25.91 -12.79
N ARG A 9 -26.16 25.65 -13.87
CA ARG A 9 -27.43 24.91 -13.85
C ARG A 9 -27.25 23.51 -13.28
N LEU A 10 -26.11 22.87 -13.55
CA LEU A 10 -25.77 21.53 -13.04
C LEU A 10 -25.18 21.52 -11.61
N ARG A 11 -25.09 22.69 -10.96
CA ARG A 11 -24.53 22.83 -9.61
C ARG A 11 -25.52 23.36 -8.57
N ILE A 12 -26.74 23.70 -8.98
CA ILE A 12 -27.67 24.52 -8.20
C ILE A 12 -28.20 23.80 -6.94
N SER A 13 -28.27 22.47 -6.96
CA SER A 13 -28.71 21.66 -5.81
C SER A 13 -27.84 20.44 -5.62
N SER A 14 -27.86 19.84 -4.43
CA SER A 14 -27.15 18.59 -4.15
C SER A 14 -27.59 17.46 -5.07
N GLY A 15 -28.91 17.25 -5.21
CA GLY A 15 -29.46 16.20 -6.07
C GLY A 15 -29.03 16.31 -7.53
N ILE A 16 -28.97 17.56 -8.10
CA ILE A 16 -28.41 17.72 -9.45
C ILE A 16 -26.92 17.40 -9.51
N ARG A 17 -26.13 17.83 -8.51
CA ARG A 17 -24.72 17.51 -8.47
C ARG A 17 -24.47 16.00 -8.35
N ASP A 18 -25.29 15.31 -7.55
CA ASP A 18 -25.18 13.86 -7.37
C ASP A 18 -25.58 13.12 -8.66
N LEU A 19 -26.63 13.58 -9.35
CA LEU A 19 -27.09 12.98 -10.62
C LEU A 19 -26.03 13.05 -11.75
N VAL A 20 -25.18 14.10 -11.76
CA VAL A 20 -24.18 14.32 -12.82
C VAL A 20 -22.75 13.99 -12.36
N ARG A 21 -22.60 13.39 -11.20
CA ARG A 21 -21.30 13.03 -10.65
C ARG A 21 -20.66 11.93 -11.50
N GLU A 22 -19.41 12.16 -11.94
CA GLU A 22 -18.66 11.24 -12.80
C GLU A 22 -17.82 10.23 -12.01
N THR A 23 -17.42 10.59 -10.78
CA THR A 23 -16.51 9.77 -9.94
C THR A 23 -17.19 9.47 -8.61
N GLU A 24 -17.34 8.20 -8.31
CA GLU A 24 -17.86 7.73 -7.03
C GLU A 24 -16.77 7.04 -6.22
N LEU A 25 -16.73 7.31 -4.92
CA LEU A 25 -15.88 6.64 -3.95
C LEU A 25 -16.76 5.72 -3.10
N SER A 26 -16.29 4.51 -2.89
CA SER A 26 -16.96 3.48 -2.10
C SER A 26 -15.98 2.85 -1.10
N PRO A 27 -16.43 2.33 0.05
CA PRO A 27 -15.59 1.51 0.92
C PRO A 27 -14.92 0.35 0.19
N ARG A 28 -15.54 -0.17 -0.89
CA ARG A 28 -15.01 -1.26 -1.74
C ARG A 28 -13.78 -0.86 -2.57
N ASP A 29 -13.44 0.42 -2.64
CA ASP A 29 -12.23 0.90 -3.31
C ASP A 29 -11.03 0.98 -2.35
N LEU A 30 -11.25 0.78 -1.04
CA LEU A 30 -10.28 1.02 0.01
C LEU A 30 -9.58 -0.26 0.47
N VAL A 31 -8.31 -0.13 0.81
CA VAL A 31 -7.50 -1.14 1.48
C VAL A 31 -6.93 -0.51 2.76
N TYR A 32 -7.06 -1.21 3.89
CA TYR A 32 -6.51 -0.72 5.16
C TYR A 32 -5.15 -1.35 5.46
N PRO A 33 -4.07 -0.56 5.62
CA PRO A 33 -2.74 -1.06 5.99
C PRO A 33 -2.64 -1.33 7.49
N ILE A 34 -2.06 -2.48 7.86
CA ILE A 34 -1.92 -2.95 9.25
C ILE A 34 -0.45 -3.17 9.57
N PHE A 35 -0.01 -2.72 10.74
CA PHE A 35 1.33 -3.00 11.28
C PHE A 35 1.24 -4.07 12.36
N VAL A 36 1.95 -5.19 12.16
CA VAL A 36 1.93 -6.33 13.07
C VAL A 36 3.26 -6.47 13.80
N VAL A 37 3.19 -6.68 15.10
CA VAL A 37 4.35 -6.82 15.99
C VAL A 37 4.32 -8.14 16.74
N PRO A 38 5.49 -8.64 17.22
CA PRO A 38 5.55 -9.75 18.16
C PRO A 38 4.84 -9.42 19.49
N GLY A 39 4.44 -10.45 20.21
CA GLY A 39 3.82 -10.30 21.53
C GLY A 39 2.34 -10.68 21.56
N VAL A 40 1.67 -10.34 22.66
CA VAL A 40 0.25 -10.67 22.93
C VAL A 40 -0.42 -9.47 23.57
N HIS A 41 -1.67 -9.22 23.20
CA HIS A 41 -2.50 -8.10 23.69
C HIS A 41 -1.92 -6.72 23.43
N ILE A 42 -1.12 -6.56 22.34
CA ILE A 42 -0.53 -5.28 21.96
C ILE A 42 -1.48 -4.56 21.01
N LYS A 43 -1.82 -3.32 21.38
CA LYS A 43 -2.41 -2.27 20.55
C LYS A 43 -1.80 -0.96 20.99
N GLU A 44 -0.70 -0.56 20.36
CA GLU A 44 0.09 0.61 20.71
C GLU A 44 0.02 1.64 19.59
N GLU A 45 -0.38 2.88 19.93
CA GLU A 45 -0.49 3.96 18.94
C GLU A 45 0.89 4.35 18.40
N ILE A 46 0.97 4.57 17.09
CA ILE A 46 2.17 5.04 16.40
C ILE A 46 2.22 6.56 16.52
N PRO A 47 3.19 7.15 17.26
CA PRO A 47 3.17 8.58 17.60
C PRO A 47 3.17 9.51 16.37
N SER A 48 3.86 9.11 15.28
CA SER A 48 3.92 9.89 14.04
C SER A 48 2.68 9.72 13.14
N MET A 49 1.74 8.82 13.51
CA MET A 49 0.54 8.50 12.75
C MET A 49 -0.69 8.37 13.68
N PRO A 50 -1.23 9.48 14.22
CA PRO A 50 -2.33 9.45 15.18
C PRO A 50 -3.54 8.64 14.70
N GLY A 51 -4.02 7.69 15.53
CA GLY A 51 -5.09 6.76 15.19
C GLY A 51 -4.65 5.50 14.44
N CYS A 52 -3.37 5.34 14.12
CA CYS A 52 -2.77 4.11 13.63
C CYS A 52 -2.01 3.40 14.76
N PHE A 53 -2.01 2.07 14.75
CA PHE A 53 -1.48 1.28 15.85
C PHE A 53 -0.60 0.14 15.35
N HIS A 54 0.35 -0.28 16.19
CA HIS A 54 0.96 -1.60 16.12
C HIS A 54 0.02 -2.61 16.81
N TYR A 55 -0.17 -3.76 16.19
CA TYR A 55 -1.03 -4.82 16.73
C TYR A 55 -0.27 -6.14 16.87
N SER A 56 -0.47 -6.86 17.97
CA SER A 56 -0.10 -8.27 18.04
C SER A 56 -1.10 -9.14 17.26
N VAL A 57 -0.69 -10.37 16.92
CA VAL A 57 -1.48 -11.28 16.08
C VAL A 57 -2.90 -11.54 16.61
N ASP A 58 -3.07 -11.68 17.93
CA ASP A 58 -4.39 -11.85 18.57
C ASP A 58 -5.30 -10.62 18.40
N GLN A 59 -4.73 -9.42 18.36
CA GLN A 59 -5.49 -8.18 18.16
C GLN A 59 -5.86 -7.95 16.68
N VAL A 60 -5.01 -8.40 15.74
CA VAL A 60 -5.28 -8.28 14.30
C VAL A 60 -6.53 -9.05 13.88
N ALA A 61 -6.80 -10.22 14.47
CA ALA A 61 -8.02 -10.99 14.18
C ALA A 61 -9.31 -10.23 14.58
N LEU A 62 -9.26 -9.45 15.65
CA LEU A 62 -10.39 -8.59 16.09
C LEU A 62 -10.56 -7.41 15.13
N LEU A 63 -9.45 -6.75 14.77
CA LEU A 63 -9.44 -5.65 13.82
C LEU A 63 -9.97 -6.07 12.45
N ALA A 64 -9.63 -7.27 11.97
CA ALA A 64 -10.09 -7.78 10.68
C ALA A 64 -11.63 -7.85 10.59
N ARG A 65 -12.30 -8.25 11.67
CA ARG A 65 -13.78 -8.24 11.74
C ARG A 65 -14.34 -6.82 11.64
N GLU A 66 -13.77 -5.88 12.38
CA GLU A 66 -14.17 -4.47 12.34
C GLU A 66 -14.01 -3.86 10.94
N ILE A 67 -12.91 -4.18 10.23
CA ILE A 67 -12.64 -3.76 8.87
C ILE A 67 -13.71 -4.30 7.90
N ALA A 68 -14.00 -5.60 7.98
CA ALA A 68 -15.01 -6.25 7.14
C ALA A 68 -16.42 -5.69 7.39
N GLU A 69 -16.80 -5.46 8.67
CA GLU A 69 -18.08 -4.84 9.04
C GLU A 69 -18.26 -3.43 8.45
N ARG A 70 -17.18 -2.70 8.22
CA ARG A 70 -17.21 -1.39 7.54
C ARG A 70 -17.31 -1.49 6.02
N GLY A 71 -17.29 -2.71 5.46
CA GLY A 71 -17.38 -2.96 4.02
C GLY A 71 -16.07 -2.72 3.26
N ILE A 72 -14.93 -2.65 3.96
CA ILE A 72 -13.60 -2.59 3.36
C ILE A 72 -13.20 -4.02 2.95
N PRO A 73 -12.88 -4.26 1.66
CA PRO A 73 -12.70 -5.63 1.15
C PRO A 73 -11.32 -6.22 1.40
N ALA A 74 -10.32 -5.40 1.74
CA ALA A 74 -8.94 -5.85 1.77
C ALA A 74 -8.11 -5.13 2.84
N VAL A 75 -7.07 -5.83 3.29
CA VAL A 75 -6.01 -5.30 4.17
C VAL A 75 -4.65 -5.55 3.56
N GLU A 76 -3.69 -4.66 3.83
CA GLU A 76 -2.28 -4.87 3.51
C GLU A 76 -1.47 -4.99 4.80
N VAL A 77 -0.68 -6.06 4.92
CA VAL A 77 -0.01 -6.42 6.18
C VAL A 77 1.48 -6.11 6.10
N PHE A 78 1.94 -5.28 7.03
CA PHE A 78 3.34 -4.97 7.29
C PHE A 78 3.76 -5.54 8.64
N GLY A 79 4.95 -6.12 8.74
CA GLY A 79 5.40 -6.71 10.00
C GLY A 79 6.70 -6.15 10.51
N LEU A 80 6.80 -6.09 11.84
CA LEU A 80 8.06 -5.86 12.53
C LEU A 80 8.49 -7.20 13.12
N PRO A 81 9.69 -7.72 12.77
CA PRO A 81 10.16 -9.00 13.25
C PRO A 81 10.71 -8.92 14.68
N GLU A 82 10.88 -10.08 15.34
CA GLU A 82 11.56 -10.17 16.63
C GLU A 82 13.07 -9.93 16.51
N TYR A 83 13.66 -10.28 15.36
CA TYR A 83 15.07 -10.09 15.07
C TYR A 83 15.27 -9.66 13.61
N LYS A 84 16.37 -8.97 13.38
CA LYS A 84 16.84 -8.52 12.06
C LYS A 84 18.25 -9.06 11.82
N ASP A 85 18.52 -9.42 10.58
CA ASP A 85 19.86 -9.84 10.13
C ASP A 85 20.25 -9.16 8.81
N GLU A 86 21.39 -9.49 8.25
CA GLU A 86 21.92 -8.83 7.06
C GLU A 86 21.10 -9.10 5.80
N ILE A 87 20.43 -10.26 5.71
CA ILE A 87 19.63 -10.66 4.54
C ILE A 87 18.12 -10.56 4.77
N GLY A 88 17.70 -10.23 6.00
CA GLY A 88 16.27 -10.13 6.34
C GLY A 88 15.57 -11.48 6.43
N SER A 89 16.24 -12.53 6.94
CA SER A 89 15.75 -13.91 6.91
C SER A 89 14.41 -14.12 7.61
N SER A 90 14.07 -13.31 8.60
CA SER A 90 12.77 -13.33 9.26
C SER A 90 11.58 -12.94 8.33
N ALA A 91 11.83 -12.37 7.14
CA ALA A 91 10.78 -12.03 6.19
C ALA A 91 10.03 -13.25 5.64
N TRP A 92 10.68 -14.41 5.56
CA TRP A 92 10.09 -15.67 5.06
C TRP A 92 9.95 -16.75 6.13
N ASP A 93 10.20 -16.42 7.39
CA ASP A 93 9.97 -17.34 8.50
C ASP A 93 8.46 -17.48 8.76
N MET A 94 7.94 -18.72 8.70
CA MET A 94 6.52 -19.03 8.94
C MET A 94 6.06 -18.69 10.37
N THR A 95 6.99 -18.51 11.30
CA THR A 95 6.71 -18.12 12.69
C THR A 95 6.72 -16.60 12.90
N SER A 96 7.12 -15.83 11.90
CA SER A 96 7.15 -14.37 11.94
C SER A 96 5.75 -13.75 12.07
N PRO A 97 5.65 -12.54 12.60
CA PRO A 97 4.37 -11.87 12.85
C PRO A 97 3.48 -11.75 11.61
N VAL A 98 4.05 -11.51 10.41
CA VAL A 98 3.27 -11.35 9.17
C VAL A 98 2.56 -12.63 8.79
N GLN A 99 3.27 -13.76 8.69
CA GLN A 99 2.69 -15.05 8.31
C GLN A 99 1.63 -15.50 9.31
N ARG A 100 1.89 -15.31 10.59
CA ARG A 100 0.92 -15.60 11.66
C ARG A 100 -0.31 -14.69 11.60
N ALA A 101 -0.13 -13.39 11.29
CA ALA A 101 -1.22 -12.45 11.15
C ALA A 101 -2.09 -12.77 9.92
N ILE A 102 -1.48 -13.09 8.78
CA ILE A 102 -2.19 -13.54 7.58
C ILE A 102 -3.09 -14.74 7.91
N ALA A 103 -2.53 -15.77 8.55
CA ALA A 103 -3.30 -16.95 8.95
C ALA A 103 -4.45 -16.60 9.92
N ALA A 104 -4.20 -15.76 10.93
CA ALA A 104 -5.20 -15.33 11.90
C ALA A 104 -6.33 -14.49 11.28
N ILE A 105 -6.00 -13.62 10.32
CA ILE A 105 -7.00 -12.84 9.58
C ILE A 105 -7.88 -13.77 8.74
N LYS A 106 -7.28 -14.70 8.00
CA LYS A 106 -8.01 -15.65 7.14
C LYS A 106 -8.87 -16.63 7.97
N GLU A 107 -8.44 -17.00 9.16
CA GLU A 107 -9.26 -17.78 10.10
C GLU A 107 -10.44 -16.97 10.63
N ALA A 108 -10.23 -15.69 10.98
CA ALA A 108 -11.26 -14.83 11.58
C ALA A 108 -12.30 -14.33 10.57
N VAL A 109 -11.87 -14.02 9.33
CA VAL A 109 -12.66 -13.45 8.23
C VAL A 109 -12.16 -14.02 6.90
N PRO A 110 -12.58 -15.24 6.51
CA PRO A 110 -12.07 -15.94 5.31
C PRO A 110 -12.21 -15.15 4.00
N GLU A 111 -13.25 -14.33 3.88
CA GLU A 111 -13.56 -13.52 2.69
C GLU A 111 -12.75 -12.22 2.61
N LEU A 112 -12.12 -11.75 3.68
CA LEU A 112 -11.28 -10.56 3.66
C LEU A 112 -10.03 -10.83 2.85
N ILE A 113 -9.79 -10.03 1.81
CA ILE A 113 -8.59 -10.13 0.98
C ILE A 113 -7.37 -9.69 1.80
N VAL A 114 -6.36 -10.54 1.87
CA VAL A 114 -5.11 -10.24 2.56
C VAL A 114 -3.99 -10.04 1.53
N ILE A 115 -3.41 -8.84 1.55
CA ILE A 115 -2.28 -8.45 0.72
C ILE A 115 -1.03 -8.50 1.60
N GLY A 116 -0.02 -9.27 1.20
CA GLY A 116 1.27 -9.33 1.87
C GLY A 116 2.27 -8.38 1.24
N ASP A 117 2.82 -7.44 2.00
CA ASP A 117 3.95 -6.61 1.54
C ASP A 117 5.20 -7.48 1.39
N VAL A 118 5.79 -7.50 0.20
CA VAL A 118 7.03 -8.23 -0.08
C VAL A 118 8.17 -7.23 -0.15
N CYS A 119 8.90 -7.10 0.95
CA CYS A 119 10.07 -6.25 1.07
C CYS A 119 10.97 -6.75 2.20
N LEU A 120 12.24 -6.40 2.18
CA LEU A 120 13.19 -6.80 3.22
C LEU A 120 13.53 -5.66 4.21
N CYS A 121 13.12 -4.42 3.95
CA CYS A 121 13.59 -3.28 4.74
C CYS A 121 13.17 -3.29 6.23
N GLN A 122 12.08 -3.96 6.59
CA GLN A 122 11.68 -4.16 7.99
C GLN A 122 12.53 -5.24 8.68
N TYR A 123 13.12 -6.13 7.90
CA TYR A 123 13.76 -7.37 8.35
C TYR A 123 15.29 -7.31 8.31
N THR A 124 15.86 -6.43 7.47
CA THR A 124 17.31 -6.23 7.40
C THR A 124 17.80 -5.34 8.52
N SER A 125 18.98 -5.69 9.10
CA SER A 125 19.64 -4.91 10.15
C SER A 125 20.06 -3.50 9.71
N HIS A 126 20.22 -3.31 8.39
CA HIS A 126 20.62 -2.04 7.77
C HIS A 126 19.44 -1.22 7.19
N GLY A 127 18.22 -1.76 7.17
CA GLY A 127 17.01 -1.06 6.73
C GLY A 127 16.90 -0.82 5.21
N HIS A 128 17.75 -1.38 4.37
CA HIS A 128 17.60 -1.39 2.92
C HIS A 128 16.70 -2.53 2.46
N CYS A 129 16.11 -2.38 1.25
CA CYS A 129 15.11 -3.31 0.71
C CYS A 129 15.69 -4.59 0.09
N GLY A 130 16.98 -4.84 0.20
CA GLY A 130 17.66 -6.01 -0.38
C GLY A 130 18.99 -6.31 0.29
N GLU A 131 19.63 -7.39 -0.14
CA GLU A 131 20.96 -7.79 0.27
C GLU A 131 22.01 -6.76 -0.16
N LEU A 132 23.05 -6.55 0.65
CA LEU A 132 24.07 -5.54 0.37
C LEU A 132 25.34 -6.15 -0.21
N HIS A 133 25.86 -5.54 -1.29
CA HIS A 133 27.25 -5.68 -1.71
C HIS A 133 28.00 -4.37 -1.42
N GLY A 134 28.72 -4.32 -0.31
CA GLY A 134 29.34 -3.10 0.20
C GLY A 134 28.29 -2.07 0.63
N ARG A 135 28.13 -0.97 -0.13
CA ARG A 135 27.15 0.09 0.14
C ARG A 135 26.00 0.12 -0.88
N TYR A 136 25.90 -0.87 -1.73
CA TYR A 136 24.85 -0.96 -2.76
C TYR A 136 23.98 -2.18 -2.47
N VAL A 137 22.70 -2.05 -2.80
CA VAL A 137 21.79 -3.20 -2.81
C VAL A 137 22.12 -4.05 -4.05
N ASP A 138 22.44 -5.32 -3.83
CA ASP A 138 22.63 -6.28 -4.89
C ASP A 138 21.27 -6.79 -5.38
N ASN A 139 20.92 -6.35 -6.58
CA ASN A 139 19.64 -6.68 -7.20
C ASN A 139 19.42 -8.19 -7.30
N ASP A 140 20.37 -8.87 -7.94
CA ASP A 140 20.21 -10.27 -8.32
C ASP A 140 20.30 -11.20 -7.10
N ALA A 141 21.15 -10.88 -6.12
CA ALA A 141 21.22 -11.61 -4.85
C ALA A 141 19.93 -11.45 -4.02
N THR A 142 19.22 -10.34 -4.19
CA THR A 142 17.96 -10.05 -3.47
C THR A 142 16.77 -10.87 -3.97
N LEU A 143 16.68 -11.15 -5.28
CA LEU A 143 15.52 -11.80 -5.90
C LEU A 143 15.09 -13.11 -5.24
N PRO A 144 16.00 -14.05 -4.89
CA PRO A 144 15.61 -15.28 -4.21
C PRO A 144 14.93 -15.05 -2.84
N HIS A 145 15.35 -14.03 -2.10
CA HIS A 145 14.77 -13.70 -0.81
C HIS A 145 13.35 -13.13 -0.94
N LEU A 146 13.10 -12.31 -1.97
CA LEU A 146 11.76 -11.82 -2.29
C LEU A 146 10.82 -12.95 -2.69
N VAL A 147 11.30 -13.91 -3.49
CA VAL A 147 10.54 -15.13 -3.84
C VAL A 147 10.17 -15.93 -2.60
N GLN A 148 11.12 -16.19 -1.69
CA GLN A 148 10.86 -16.91 -0.44
C GLN A 148 9.83 -16.18 0.43
N THR A 149 9.93 -14.85 0.53
CA THR A 149 8.99 -14.00 1.26
C THR A 149 7.58 -14.12 0.68
N ALA A 150 7.42 -13.94 -0.64
CA ALA A 150 6.13 -14.06 -1.31
C ALA A 150 5.50 -15.46 -1.12
N VAL A 151 6.27 -16.52 -1.38
CA VAL A 151 5.81 -17.90 -1.20
C VAL A 151 5.39 -18.18 0.24
N SER A 152 6.13 -17.72 1.24
CA SER A 152 5.79 -17.92 2.65
C SER A 152 4.49 -17.23 3.05
N GLN A 153 4.24 -16.01 2.53
CA GLN A 153 3.00 -15.28 2.76
C GLN A 153 1.80 -15.98 2.13
N VAL A 154 1.94 -16.49 0.90
CA VAL A 154 0.87 -17.24 0.23
C VAL A 154 0.59 -18.57 0.93
N ARG A 155 1.61 -19.28 1.41
CA ARG A 155 1.45 -20.47 2.27
C ARG A 155 0.70 -20.16 3.57
N ALA A 156 0.86 -18.96 4.10
CA ALA A 156 0.11 -18.49 5.27
C ALA A 156 -1.34 -18.08 4.95
N GLY A 157 -1.70 -17.95 3.67
CA GLY A 157 -3.06 -17.62 3.21
C GLY A 157 -3.22 -16.25 2.56
N ALA A 158 -2.15 -15.54 2.19
CA ALA A 158 -2.27 -14.29 1.44
C ALA A 158 -2.92 -14.52 0.07
N ASP A 159 -3.86 -13.66 -0.30
CA ASP A 159 -4.55 -13.70 -1.59
C ASP A 159 -3.76 -12.95 -2.68
N ILE A 160 -3.03 -11.93 -2.28
CA ILE A 160 -2.23 -11.06 -3.15
C ILE A 160 -0.86 -10.86 -2.50
N VAL A 161 0.20 -10.87 -3.30
CA VAL A 161 1.53 -10.42 -2.87
C VAL A 161 1.87 -9.09 -3.53
N ALA A 162 2.48 -8.18 -2.74
CA ALA A 162 2.74 -6.81 -3.19
C ALA A 162 4.23 -6.46 -3.06
N PRO A 163 5.06 -6.78 -4.09
CA PRO A 163 6.48 -6.45 -4.07
C PRO A 163 6.71 -4.94 -4.07
N SER A 164 7.30 -4.45 -2.98
CA SER A 164 7.52 -3.02 -2.73
C SER A 164 9.00 -2.62 -2.67
N ASP A 165 9.88 -3.53 -3.01
CA ASP A 165 11.34 -3.42 -2.94
C ASP A 165 11.96 -2.58 -4.06
N MET A 166 11.40 -2.60 -5.27
CA MET A 166 11.88 -1.94 -6.50
C MET A 166 13.14 -2.59 -7.12
N MET A 167 13.36 -3.90 -6.93
CA MET A 167 14.41 -4.62 -7.66
C MET A 167 13.99 -4.93 -9.09
N ASP A 168 14.92 -4.83 -10.04
CA ASP A 168 14.67 -5.19 -11.44
C ASP A 168 14.40 -6.70 -11.57
N GLY A 169 13.37 -7.10 -12.33
CA GLY A 169 13.03 -8.51 -12.57
C GLY A 169 12.33 -9.23 -11.42
N ARG A 170 11.97 -8.52 -10.34
CA ARG A 170 11.37 -9.12 -9.15
C ARG A 170 9.99 -9.72 -9.40
N VAL A 171 9.19 -9.12 -10.26
CA VAL A 171 7.84 -9.62 -10.56
C VAL A 171 7.93 -10.96 -11.28
N ALA A 172 8.80 -11.07 -12.30
CA ALA A 172 9.05 -12.32 -13.00
C ALA A 172 9.57 -13.42 -12.06
N ALA A 173 10.52 -13.08 -11.17
CA ALA A 173 11.06 -14.01 -10.20
C ALA A 173 9.99 -14.54 -9.24
N ILE A 174 9.19 -13.63 -8.65
CA ILE A 174 8.08 -13.97 -7.74
C ILE A 174 7.02 -14.80 -8.47
N ARG A 175 6.60 -14.42 -9.67
CA ARG A 175 5.61 -15.17 -10.46
C ARG A 175 6.09 -16.59 -10.72
N SER A 176 7.33 -16.75 -11.18
CA SER A 176 7.94 -18.05 -11.40
C SER A 176 8.00 -18.90 -10.12
N GLY A 177 8.38 -18.29 -8.99
CA GLY A 177 8.43 -18.98 -7.71
C GLY A 177 7.06 -19.43 -7.19
N LEU A 178 6.04 -18.59 -7.31
CA LEU A 178 4.67 -18.93 -6.95
C LEU A 178 4.11 -20.05 -7.82
N ASP A 179 4.34 -20.00 -9.13
CA ASP A 179 3.88 -21.02 -10.08
C ASP A 179 4.55 -22.38 -9.82
N ALA A 180 5.85 -22.38 -9.52
CA ALA A 180 6.60 -23.60 -9.18
C ALA A 180 6.06 -24.31 -7.91
N GLU A 181 5.50 -23.53 -6.97
CA GLU A 181 4.87 -24.04 -5.75
C GLU A 181 3.36 -24.34 -5.93
N GLY A 182 2.82 -24.16 -7.15
CA GLY A 182 1.41 -24.41 -7.46
C GLY A 182 0.45 -23.27 -7.15
N PHE A 183 0.97 -22.09 -6.75
CA PHE A 183 0.18 -20.88 -6.43
C PHE A 183 -0.15 -20.05 -7.68
N VAL A 184 -0.56 -20.70 -8.76
CA VAL A 184 -0.82 -20.08 -10.08
C VAL A 184 -1.96 -19.05 -10.07
N ASN A 185 -2.82 -19.05 -9.07
CA ASN A 185 -3.96 -18.14 -8.95
C ASN A 185 -3.69 -16.94 -8.01
N THR A 186 -2.52 -16.85 -7.40
CA THR A 186 -2.16 -15.71 -6.54
C THR A 186 -1.85 -14.50 -7.39
N SER A 187 -2.52 -13.38 -7.15
CA SER A 187 -2.27 -12.13 -7.87
C SER A 187 -1.02 -11.41 -7.35
N ILE A 188 -0.36 -10.68 -8.25
CA ILE A 188 0.77 -9.80 -7.93
C ILE A 188 0.35 -8.35 -8.11
N MET A 189 0.33 -7.58 -7.02
CA MET A 189 0.14 -6.13 -7.02
C MET A 189 1.51 -5.45 -6.90
N SER A 190 2.12 -5.12 -8.04
CA SER A 190 3.45 -4.55 -8.03
C SER A 190 3.44 -3.06 -7.67
N TYR A 191 4.33 -2.67 -6.75
CA TYR A 191 4.71 -1.27 -6.54
C TYR A 191 5.61 -0.80 -7.69
N ALA A 192 5.11 -0.95 -8.92
CA ALA A 192 5.85 -0.68 -10.14
C ALA A 192 6.38 0.75 -10.23
N VAL A 193 5.61 1.70 -9.71
CA VAL A 193 5.91 3.13 -9.79
C VAL A 193 6.07 3.70 -8.37
N LYS A 194 7.22 3.41 -7.76
CA LYS A 194 7.53 3.86 -6.39
C LYS A 194 8.68 4.84 -6.39
N TYR A 195 8.40 6.07 -5.96
CA TYR A 195 9.36 7.16 -5.90
C TYR A 195 10.13 7.21 -4.59
N ALA A 196 11.38 7.70 -4.63
CA ALA A 196 12.20 8.03 -3.47
C ALA A 196 11.65 9.31 -2.80
N SER A 197 10.57 9.17 -2.06
CA SER A 197 9.77 10.29 -1.58
C SER A 197 10.08 10.70 -0.14
N GLY A 198 10.00 12.01 0.13
CA GLY A 198 9.99 12.59 1.48
C GLY A 198 8.72 12.25 2.28
N TYR A 199 7.64 11.83 1.62
CA TYR A 199 6.37 11.50 2.25
C TYR A 199 6.37 10.16 3.03
N TYR A 200 7.48 9.43 3.11
CA TYR A 200 7.58 8.16 3.84
C TYR A 200 8.08 8.28 5.29
N GLY A 201 8.32 9.49 5.78
CA GLY A 201 8.86 9.70 7.14
C GLY A 201 8.11 8.89 8.21
N PRO A 202 6.80 9.12 8.42
CA PRO A 202 6.06 8.40 9.47
C PRO A 202 5.99 6.88 9.27
N PHE A 203 5.99 6.39 8.02
CA PHE A 203 6.05 4.94 7.75
C PHE A 203 7.38 4.33 8.22
N ARG A 204 8.50 5.04 8.05
CA ARG A 204 9.80 4.53 8.50
C ARG A 204 9.85 4.35 10.01
N ASP A 205 9.20 5.25 10.75
CA ASP A 205 9.04 5.10 12.20
C ASP A 205 8.13 3.91 12.52
N ALA A 206 6.97 3.82 11.85
CA ALA A 206 5.99 2.75 12.07
C ALA A 206 6.53 1.35 11.76
N ALA A 207 7.36 1.22 10.71
CA ALA A 207 7.91 -0.06 10.24
C ALA A 207 9.33 -0.34 10.75
N ASP A 208 9.89 0.54 11.61
CA ASP A 208 11.29 0.46 12.08
C ASP A 208 12.26 0.17 10.92
N SER A 209 12.15 0.92 9.84
CA SER A 209 12.84 0.66 8.57
C SER A 209 13.67 1.83 8.05
N VAL A 210 14.17 2.67 8.95
CA VAL A 210 15.08 3.75 8.58
C VAL A 210 16.41 3.16 8.10
N PRO A 211 16.90 3.52 6.89
CA PRO A 211 18.21 3.05 6.45
C PRO A 211 19.32 3.50 7.41
N SER A 212 20.21 2.57 7.81
CA SER A 212 21.34 2.86 8.72
C SER A 212 22.41 3.74 8.06
N PHE A 213 22.42 3.82 6.72
CA PHE A 213 23.29 4.68 5.93
C PHE A 213 22.64 5.02 4.59
N GLY A 214 23.09 6.13 3.97
CA GLY A 214 22.63 6.55 2.64
C GLY A 214 21.13 6.83 2.56
N ASP A 215 20.55 6.50 1.43
CA ASP A 215 19.12 6.60 1.16
C ASP A 215 18.67 5.49 0.17
N ARG A 216 17.42 5.52 -0.31
CA ARG A 216 16.88 4.50 -1.21
C ARG A 216 16.85 4.92 -2.68
N ARG A 217 17.52 6.01 -3.07
CA ARG A 217 17.51 6.56 -4.44
C ARG A 217 18.24 5.67 -5.45
N GLN A 218 19.04 4.73 -5.01
CA GLN A 218 19.70 3.78 -5.89
C GLN A 218 18.74 2.75 -6.52
N TYR A 219 17.52 2.57 -5.96
CA TYR A 219 16.52 1.63 -6.47
C TYR A 219 15.09 2.19 -6.47
N GLN A 220 14.76 3.27 -5.79
CA GLN A 220 13.50 3.97 -5.92
C GLN A 220 13.63 5.14 -6.90
N MET A 221 12.57 5.40 -7.68
CA MET A 221 12.56 6.38 -8.75
C MET A 221 12.81 7.81 -8.28
N ASP A 222 13.42 8.62 -9.12
CA ASP A 222 13.58 10.07 -8.88
C ASP A 222 12.22 10.78 -8.98
N PRO A 223 11.80 11.55 -7.94
CA PRO A 223 10.55 12.33 -7.96
C PRO A 223 10.41 13.31 -9.14
N ALA A 224 11.51 13.68 -9.80
CA ALA A 224 11.48 14.57 -10.96
C ALA A 224 11.12 13.87 -12.29
N ASN A 225 11.08 12.51 -12.30
CA ASN A 225 10.92 11.73 -13.51
C ASN A 225 9.51 11.15 -13.66
N VAL A 226 8.83 11.45 -14.77
CA VAL A 226 7.52 10.85 -15.08
C VAL A 226 7.62 9.78 -16.17
N ARG A 227 8.53 9.90 -17.13
CA ARG A 227 8.66 8.94 -18.23
C ARG A 227 9.17 7.58 -17.76
N GLU A 228 9.99 7.57 -16.74
CA GLU A 228 10.49 6.37 -16.07
C GLU A 228 9.33 5.54 -15.51
N ALA A 229 8.31 6.18 -14.93
CA ALA A 229 7.12 5.51 -14.42
C ALA A 229 6.40 4.63 -15.46
N LEU A 230 6.31 5.11 -16.71
CA LEU A 230 5.70 4.33 -17.79
C LEU A 230 6.55 3.14 -18.19
N LYS A 231 7.88 3.27 -18.13
CA LYS A 231 8.81 2.18 -18.40
C LYS A 231 8.73 1.11 -17.31
N GLU A 232 8.80 1.51 -16.04
CA GLU A 232 8.70 0.60 -14.90
C GLU A 232 7.37 -0.17 -14.89
N ALA A 233 6.25 0.55 -15.13
CA ALA A 233 4.94 -0.09 -15.24
C ALA A 233 4.89 -1.11 -16.40
N ALA A 234 5.48 -0.79 -17.55
CA ALA A 234 5.51 -1.70 -18.70
C ALA A 234 6.35 -2.96 -18.42
N LEU A 235 7.52 -2.80 -17.78
CA LEU A 235 8.39 -3.93 -17.40
C LEU A 235 7.67 -4.86 -16.42
N ASP A 236 7.09 -4.34 -15.34
CA ASP A 236 6.39 -5.15 -14.36
C ASP A 236 5.15 -5.87 -14.96
N MET A 237 4.46 -5.24 -15.93
CA MET A 237 3.38 -5.90 -16.68
C MET A 237 3.88 -7.06 -17.54
N ASP A 238 4.98 -6.87 -18.26
CA ASP A 238 5.61 -7.91 -19.09
C ASP A 238 6.13 -9.06 -18.22
N GLU A 239 6.53 -8.79 -16.99
CA GLU A 239 6.95 -9.74 -15.97
C GLU A 239 5.79 -10.48 -15.29
N GLY A 240 4.54 -10.06 -15.50
CA GLY A 240 3.34 -10.75 -15.00
C GLY A 240 2.64 -10.09 -13.83
N ALA A 241 2.81 -8.78 -13.60
CA ALA A 241 2.00 -8.07 -12.62
C ALA A 241 0.52 -7.99 -13.07
N ASP A 242 -0.40 -8.28 -12.14
CA ASP A 242 -1.85 -8.21 -12.34
C ASP A 242 -2.41 -6.81 -12.03
N ILE A 243 -1.79 -6.12 -11.08
CA ILE A 243 -2.18 -4.80 -10.59
C ILE A 243 -0.94 -3.92 -10.53
N ILE A 244 -1.04 -2.69 -11.03
CA ILE A 244 0.06 -1.71 -11.04
C ILE A 244 -0.19 -0.66 -9.98
N MET A 245 0.78 -0.42 -9.09
CA MET A 245 0.68 0.58 -8.05
C MET A 245 1.57 1.79 -8.31
N VAL A 246 1.01 2.97 -8.07
CA VAL A 246 1.75 4.25 -8.00
C VAL A 246 1.84 4.69 -6.53
N LYS A 247 3.06 4.95 -6.06
CA LYS A 247 3.36 5.38 -4.68
C LYS A 247 4.44 6.47 -4.65
N PRO A 248 4.20 7.61 -4.01
CA PRO A 248 2.97 8.09 -3.35
C PRO A 248 1.82 8.40 -4.31
N ALA A 249 0.64 8.80 -3.75
CA ALA A 249 -0.54 9.09 -4.56
C ALA A 249 -0.76 10.59 -4.79
N LEU A 250 -0.98 11.37 -3.71
CA LEU A 250 -1.56 12.71 -3.82
C LEU A 250 -0.69 13.69 -4.61
N ALA A 251 0.62 13.67 -4.38
CA ALA A 251 1.55 14.54 -5.09
C ALA A 251 1.93 14.03 -6.51
N TYR A 252 1.37 12.87 -6.93
CA TYR A 252 1.71 12.17 -8.19
C TYR A 252 0.45 11.80 -9.01
N LEU A 253 -0.63 12.57 -8.88
CA LEU A 253 -1.88 12.30 -9.62
C LEU A 253 -1.72 12.43 -11.12
N ASP A 254 -0.77 13.24 -11.59
CA ASP A 254 -0.36 13.32 -12.99
C ASP A 254 0.28 12.02 -13.48
N VAL A 255 1.12 11.39 -12.65
CA VAL A 255 1.71 10.08 -12.93
C VAL A 255 0.65 8.99 -12.90
N VAL A 256 -0.24 9.00 -11.90
CA VAL A 256 -1.38 8.06 -11.82
C VAL A 256 -2.20 8.11 -13.10
N ARG A 257 -2.49 9.32 -13.60
CA ARG A 257 -3.27 9.51 -14.83
C ARG A 257 -2.54 8.96 -16.05
N GLN A 258 -1.24 9.22 -16.20
CA GLN A 258 -0.46 8.72 -17.32
C GLN A 258 -0.32 7.20 -17.30
N VAL A 259 -0.09 6.60 -16.14
CA VAL A 259 -0.03 5.12 -16.01
C VAL A 259 -1.39 4.52 -16.31
N TYR A 260 -2.49 5.10 -15.82
CA TYR A 260 -3.85 4.64 -16.14
C TYR A 260 -4.14 4.65 -17.64
N GLU A 261 -3.70 5.67 -18.37
CA GLU A 261 -3.89 5.77 -19.82
C GLU A 261 -2.99 4.83 -20.63
N ALA A 262 -1.88 4.39 -20.03
CA ALA A 262 -0.89 3.53 -20.69
C ALA A 262 -1.09 2.03 -20.47
N THR A 263 -2.03 1.60 -19.60
CA THR A 263 -2.26 0.18 -19.26
C THR A 263 -3.73 -0.19 -19.22
N ASP A 264 -4.02 -1.47 -19.45
CA ASP A 264 -5.32 -2.11 -19.22
C ASP A 264 -5.44 -2.75 -17.82
N ARG A 265 -4.39 -2.70 -17.01
CA ARG A 265 -4.37 -3.26 -15.65
C ARG A 265 -5.09 -2.34 -14.66
N PRO A 266 -5.73 -2.90 -13.61
CA PRO A 266 -6.22 -2.10 -12.49
C PRO A 266 -5.08 -1.30 -11.86
N ILE A 267 -5.34 -0.01 -11.60
CA ILE A 267 -4.37 0.86 -10.92
C ILE A 267 -4.66 0.90 -9.42
N SER A 268 -3.65 0.57 -8.62
CA SER A 268 -3.61 0.82 -7.19
C SER A 268 -2.81 2.10 -6.90
N VAL A 269 -3.16 2.79 -5.83
CA VAL A 269 -2.38 3.92 -5.32
C VAL A 269 -2.23 3.81 -3.81
N TYR A 270 -1.14 4.37 -3.28
CA TYR A 270 -0.93 4.44 -1.84
C TYR A 270 -1.02 5.90 -1.36
N ASN A 271 -2.06 6.21 -0.59
CA ASN A 271 -2.15 7.43 0.21
C ASN A 271 -1.25 7.28 1.43
N VAL A 272 -0.01 7.77 1.30
CA VAL A 272 1.09 7.41 2.19
C VAL A 272 1.06 8.12 3.55
N SER A 273 1.93 7.67 4.43
CA SER A 273 1.95 8.04 5.85
C SER A 273 2.05 9.55 6.12
N ALA A 274 2.89 10.31 5.39
CA ALA A 274 2.95 11.75 5.60
C ALA A 274 1.73 12.47 4.99
N GLU A 275 1.15 11.99 3.90
CA GLU A 275 -0.11 12.54 3.38
C GLU A 275 -1.22 12.40 4.44
N TYR A 276 -1.28 11.24 5.13
CA TYR A 276 -2.16 11.01 6.27
C TYR A 276 -1.86 11.94 7.45
N SER A 277 -0.61 11.93 7.93
CA SER A 277 -0.22 12.66 9.14
C SER A 277 -0.36 14.17 8.99
N MET A 278 -0.11 14.72 7.79
CA MET A 278 -0.33 16.14 7.47
C MET A 278 -1.80 16.53 7.62
N VAL A 279 -2.74 15.69 7.16
CA VAL A 279 -4.18 15.92 7.33
C VAL A 279 -4.57 15.86 8.79
N LYS A 280 -4.15 14.82 9.53
CA LYS A 280 -4.41 14.68 10.97
C LYS A 280 -3.89 15.89 11.76
N ALA A 281 -2.66 16.34 11.50
CA ALA A 281 -2.06 17.49 12.17
C ALA A 281 -2.83 18.79 11.87
N ALA A 282 -3.21 19.04 10.62
CA ALA A 282 -3.97 20.24 10.26
C ALA A 282 -5.39 20.21 10.83
N ALA A 283 -6.05 19.05 10.86
CA ALA A 283 -7.37 18.87 11.45
C ALA A 283 -7.35 19.07 12.98
N ALA A 284 -6.36 18.51 13.66
CA ALA A 284 -6.18 18.69 15.12
C ALA A 284 -6.00 20.15 15.52
N ASN A 285 -5.44 20.99 14.65
CA ASN A 285 -5.33 22.43 14.84
C ASN A 285 -6.58 23.22 14.39
N GLY A 286 -7.62 22.57 13.89
CA GLY A 286 -8.85 23.22 13.44
C GLY A 286 -8.70 24.03 12.13
N TRP A 287 -7.64 23.79 11.35
CA TRP A 287 -7.37 24.53 10.11
C TRP A 287 -8.17 23.99 8.92
N ILE A 288 -8.52 22.71 8.97
CA ILE A 288 -9.27 22.00 7.92
C ILE A 288 -10.38 21.15 8.53
N ASP A 289 -11.42 20.88 7.74
CA ASP A 289 -12.42 19.85 8.00
C ASP A 289 -11.88 18.50 7.51
N GLU A 290 -11.57 17.60 8.44
CA GLU A 290 -10.92 16.33 8.17
C GLU A 290 -11.75 15.46 7.21
N GLN A 291 -13.04 15.28 7.49
CA GLN A 291 -13.91 14.46 6.66
C GLN A 291 -13.96 14.95 5.21
N ARG A 292 -14.13 16.26 5.03
CA ARG A 292 -14.20 16.85 3.69
C ARG A 292 -12.90 16.70 2.92
N ILE A 293 -11.76 16.99 3.55
CA ILE A 293 -10.43 16.88 2.90
C ILE A 293 -10.09 15.44 2.55
N VAL A 294 -10.37 14.49 3.43
CA VAL A 294 -10.10 13.07 3.17
C VAL A 294 -10.95 12.56 2.01
N LEU A 295 -12.26 12.78 2.03
CA LEU A 295 -13.15 12.34 0.95
C LEU A 295 -12.80 13.01 -0.39
N GLU A 296 -12.43 14.30 -0.39
CA GLU A 296 -11.98 14.99 -1.60
C GLU A 296 -10.66 14.42 -2.12
N THR A 297 -9.69 14.15 -1.24
CA THR A 297 -8.39 13.55 -1.57
C THR A 297 -8.56 12.16 -2.19
N LEU A 298 -9.32 11.27 -1.55
CA LEU A 298 -9.57 9.92 -2.06
C LEU A 298 -10.34 9.95 -3.39
N THR A 299 -11.32 10.86 -3.52
CA THR A 299 -12.04 11.09 -4.79
C THR A 299 -11.08 11.57 -5.88
N SER A 300 -10.10 12.42 -5.55
CA SER A 300 -9.13 12.91 -6.54
C SER A 300 -8.24 11.78 -7.09
N MET A 301 -7.88 10.80 -6.25
CA MET A 301 -7.16 9.60 -6.65
C MET A 301 -8.01 8.72 -7.60
N LYS A 302 -9.29 8.51 -7.27
CA LYS A 302 -10.25 7.83 -8.16
C LYS A 302 -10.36 8.53 -9.50
N ARG A 303 -10.54 9.85 -9.50
CA ARG A 303 -10.66 10.66 -10.72
C ARG A 303 -9.39 10.61 -11.59
N ALA A 304 -8.21 10.45 -10.98
CA ALA A 304 -6.96 10.27 -11.70
C ALA A 304 -6.86 8.89 -12.38
N GLY A 305 -7.65 7.90 -11.96
CA GLY A 305 -7.69 6.55 -12.56
C GLY A 305 -7.47 5.41 -11.57
N ALA A 306 -7.26 5.70 -10.29
CA ALA A 306 -7.09 4.65 -9.29
C ALA A 306 -8.37 3.84 -9.09
N LYS A 307 -8.27 2.50 -9.11
CA LYS A 307 -9.34 1.58 -8.74
C LYS A 307 -9.23 1.15 -7.30
N ILE A 308 -8.01 0.95 -6.81
CA ILE A 308 -7.69 0.48 -5.46
C ILE A 308 -6.90 1.58 -4.75
N ILE A 309 -7.32 1.94 -3.54
CA ILE A 309 -6.67 2.99 -2.75
C ILE A 309 -6.27 2.42 -1.38
N ILE A 310 -4.98 2.26 -1.16
CA ILE A 310 -4.45 1.94 0.16
C ILE A 310 -4.35 3.24 0.95
N SER A 311 -5.01 3.31 2.10
CA SER A 311 -5.04 4.52 2.91
C SER A 311 -5.23 4.23 4.39
N TYR A 312 -4.48 4.91 5.23
CA TYR A 312 -4.69 4.92 6.68
C TYR A 312 -6.01 5.59 7.09
N HIS A 313 -6.62 6.39 6.22
CA HIS A 313 -7.96 6.95 6.40
C HIS A 313 -9.09 5.98 6.07
N ALA A 314 -8.80 4.75 5.61
CA ALA A 314 -9.82 3.85 5.07
C ALA A 314 -10.95 3.57 6.07
N MET A 315 -10.64 3.36 7.36
CA MET A 315 -11.63 3.10 8.41
C MET A 315 -12.56 4.29 8.65
N ASP A 316 -12.00 5.49 8.71
CA ASP A 316 -12.77 6.73 8.88
C ASP A 316 -13.60 7.02 7.62
N ALA A 317 -12.99 6.92 6.45
CA ALA A 317 -13.66 7.15 5.17
C ALA A 317 -14.82 6.19 4.93
N ALA A 318 -14.64 4.90 5.25
CA ALA A 318 -15.71 3.92 5.14
C ALA A 318 -16.89 4.24 6.08
N ALA A 319 -16.61 4.68 7.31
CA ALA A 319 -17.65 5.11 8.23
C ALA A 319 -18.46 6.32 7.69
N TRP A 320 -17.78 7.29 7.08
CA TRP A 320 -18.44 8.49 6.50
C TRP A 320 -19.20 8.20 5.20
N LEU A 321 -18.81 7.16 4.45
CA LEU A 321 -19.48 6.78 3.20
C LEU A 321 -20.71 5.88 3.43
N ASN A 322 -20.81 5.24 4.57
CA ASN A 322 -21.92 4.34 4.92
C ASN A 322 -23.10 5.05 5.64
N VAL A 323 -23.07 6.39 5.74
CA VAL A 323 -24.10 7.22 6.39
C VAL A 323 -25.21 7.65 5.43
#